data_72068b857b7ea541987799dc5ed82994
#
_entry.id   72068b857b7ea541987799dc5ed82994
#
_cell.length_a   1.000
_cell.length_b   1.000
_cell.length_c   1.000
_cell.angle_alpha   90.00
_cell.angle_beta   90.00
_cell.angle_gamma   90.00
#
_symmetry.space_group_name_H-M   'P 1'
#
loop_
_entity.id
_entity.type
_entity.pdbx_description
1 polymer ?
#
loop_
_entity_poly.entity_id
_entity_poly.type
_entity_poly.pdbx_seq_one_letter_code
_entity_poly.pdbx_strand_id
1 'polypeptide(L)'
;ARMGREKHVVAWIVYVPLDRPGLVGEIYSEFKRIGDRWNVKNDYGFITPLDFGKRAVFEYDYYVDQQDDEDRMRMLQAMKETGEMIMQYASRYDSVRWIRHTLYQGFARMENLLYT
;
A
#
# COMPACT_ATOMS: atom_id res chain seq x y z
N ALA A 1 -13.00 16.81 -10.00
CA ALA A 1 -14.05 16.51 -9.79
C ALA A 1 -14.56 15.17 -9.92
N ARG A 2 -14.78 14.66 -11.00
CA ARG A 2 -15.12 13.45 -11.05
C ARG A 2 -14.09 12.63 -10.72
N MET A 3 -12.95 13.10 -10.53
CA MET A 3 -11.90 12.28 -10.34
C MET A 3 -12.04 11.37 -9.20
N GLY A 4 -12.68 11.63 -8.19
CA GLY A 4 -12.74 10.71 -7.08
C GLY A 4 -13.76 9.63 -7.20
N ARG A 5 -14.70 9.76 -8.12
CA ARG A 5 -15.77 8.83 -8.14
C ARG A 5 -15.41 7.47 -8.59
N GLU A 6 -14.56 7.38 -9.58
CA GLU A 6 -14.23 6.09 -10.13
C GLU A 6 -12.92 5.55 -9.60
N LYS A 7 -12.34 6.18 -8.63
CA LYS A 7 -11.05 5.75 -8.16
C LYS A 7 -11.14 4.78 -7.04
N HIS A 8 -10.23 3.83 -7.05
CA HIS A 8 -10.02 2.95 -5.92
C HIS A 8 -8.71 3.33 -5.29
N VAL A 9 -8.60 3.08 -4.01
CA VAL A 9 -7.33 3.19 -3.30
C VAL A 9 -7.01 1.81 -2.79
N VAL A 10 -5.82 1.32 -3.09
CA VAL A 10 -5.33 0.09 -2.51
C VAL A 10 -4.36 0.50 -1.43
N ALA A 11 -4.71 0.25 -0.20
CA ALA A 11 -3.92 0.67 0.95
C ALA A 11 -3.15 -0.51 1.50
N TRP A 12 -1.85 -0.35 1.60
CA TRP A 12 -0.96 -1.34 2.19
C TRP A 12 -0.61 -0.84 3.58
N ILE A 13 -0.86 -1.66 4.58
CA ILE A 13 -0.58 -1.29 5.95
C ILE A 13 0.51 -2.22 6.45
N VAL A 14 1.63 -1.65 6.87
CA VAL A 14 2.83 -2.41 7.16
C VAL A 14 3.32 -2.09 8.55
N TYR A 15 3.60 -3.15 9.32
CA TYR A 15 4.16 -3.03 10.66
C TYR A 15 5.64 -3.38 10.56
N VAL A 16 6.49 -2.52 11.07
CA VAL A 16 7.93 -2.65 10.91
C VAL A 16 8.62 -2.46 12.24
N PRO A 17 9.61 -3.30 12.59
CA PRO A 17 10.36 -3.08 13.83
C PRO A 17 11.25 -1.86 13.71
N LEU A 18 11.37 -1.11 14.76
CA LEU A 18 12.19 0.10 14.76
C LEU A 18 13.60 -0.15 15.29
N ASP A 19 13.90 -1.39 15.70
CA ASP A 19 15.25 -1.71 16.14
C ASP A 19 16.19 -1.95 14.96
N ARG A 20 15.69 -1.81 13.72
CA ARG A 20 16.54 -1.92 12.56
C ARG A 20 16.56 -0.59 11.85
N PRO A 21 17.61 0.18 12.03
CA PRO A 21 17.67 1.53 11.46
C PRO A 21 17.50 1.49 9.94
N GLY A 22 16.66 2.34 9.47
CA GLY A 22 16.47 2.48 8.03
C GLY A 22 15.50 1.51 7.39
N LEU A 23 14.99 0.51 8.14
CA LEU A 23 14.11 -0.46 7.53
C LEU A 23 12.80 0.14 7.05
N VAL A 24 12.22 1.04 7.83
CA VAL A 24 10.97 1.71 7.41
C VAL A 24 11.21 2.46 6.11
N GLY A 25 12.29 3.22 6.06
CA GLY A 25 12.59 4.00 4.86
C GLY A 25 12.87 3.13 3.65
N GLU A 26 13.52 1.99 3.89
CA GLU A 26 13.83 1.08 2.82
C GLU A 26 12.56 0.48 2.22
N ILE A 27 11.63 0.02 3.06
CA ILE A 27 10.39 -0.57 2.59
C ILE A 27 9.52 0.50 1.93
N TYR A 28 9.46 1.67 2.54
CA TYR A 28 8.71 2.79 1.97
C TYR A 28 9.22 3.12 0.56
N SER A 29 10.54 3.17 0.40
CA SER A 29 11.13 3.48 -0.89
C SER A 29 10.81 2.43 -1.94
N GLU A 30 10.68 1.17 -1.52
CA GLU A 30 10.31 0.12 -2.45
C GLU A 30 8.89 0.27 -2.93
N PHE A 31 7.96 0.66 -2.05
CA PHE A 31 6.59 0.92 -2.47
C PHE A 31 6.57 2.02 -3.53
N LYS A 32 7.31 3.09 -3.27
CA LYS A 32 7.33 4.21 -4.19
C LYS A 32 7.97 3.83 -5.52
N ARG A 33 9.07 3.11 -5.47
CA ARG A 33 9.78 2.69 -6.66
C ARG A 33 8.87 1.85 -7.57
N ILE A 34 8.14 0.92 -6.96
CA ILE A 34 7.28 0.03 -7.73
C ILE A 34 6.11 0.80 -8.33
N GLY A 35 5.47 1.65 -7.52
CA GLY A 35 4.37 2.45 -8.03
C GLY A 35 4.80 3.33 -9.18
N ASP A 36 5.94 3.99 -9.05
CA ASP A 36 6.44 4.87 -10.10
C ASP A 36 6.83 4.09 -11.36
N ARG A 37 7.42 2.92 -11.16
CA ARG A 37 7.83 2.09 -12.28
C ARG A 37 6.66 1.71 -13.18
N TRP A 38 5.52 1.40 -12.56
CA TRP A 38 4.34 1.01 -13.33
C TRP A 38 3.43 2.18 -13.64
N ASN A 39 3.90 3.40 -13.35
CA ASN A 39 3.14 4.61 -13.60
C ASN A 39 1.79 4.58 -12.89
N VAL A 40 1.82 4.13 -11.65
CA VAL A 40 0.65 4.10 -10.79
C VAL A 40 0.77 5.26 -9.82
N LYS A 41 -0.29 6.07 -9.71
CA LYS A 41 -0.27 7.18 -8.78
C LYS A 41 -0.17 6.63 -7.37
N ASN A 42 0.73 7.15 -6.57
CA ASN A 42 0.99 6.58 -5.26
C ASN A 42 1.46 7.63 -4.27
N ASP A 43 1.26 7.35 -2.99
CA ASP A 43 1.69 8.24 -1.93
C ASP A 43 1.62 7.49 -0.61
N TYR A 44 2.33 7.98 0.40
CA TYR A 44 2.19 7.38 1.70
C TYR A 44 0.96 7.94 2.41
N GLY A 45 0.36 7.16 3.27
CA GLY A 45 -0.81 7.60 4.00
C GLY A 45 -0.44 8.18 5.36
N PHE A 46 0.28 7.40 6.16
CA PHE A 46 0.70 7.87 7.47
C PHE A 46 1.77 6.96 8.03
N ILE A 47 2.45 7.41 9.07
CA ILE A 47 3.41 6.63 9.84
C ILE A 47 3.14 6.91 11.30
N THR A 48 3.01 5.88 12.10
CA THR A 48 2.73 6.02 13.53
C THR A 48 3.58 5.04 14.33
N PRO A 49 4.26 5.51 15.37
CA PRO A 49 5.00 4.60 16.23
C PRO A 49 4.05 3.82 17.13
N LEU A 50 4.43 2.61 17.47
CA LEU A 50 3.65 1.73 18.31
C LEU A 50 4.55 1.13 19.37
N ASP A 51 3.94 0.58 20.44
CA ASP A 51 4.67 -0.15 21.48
C ASP A 51 5.85 0.63 22.04
N PHE A 52 5.58 1.88 22.39
CA PHE A 52 6.60 2.74 22.97
C PHE A 52 7.81 2.88 22.05
N GLY A 53 7.55 2.96 20.75
CA GLY A 53 8.61 3.19 19.80
C GLY A 53 9.36 1.94 19.35
N LYS A 54 8.87 0.75 19.72
CA LYS A 54 9.54 -0.47 19.29
C LYS A 54 9.17 -0.86 17.87
N ARG A 55 8.01 -0.44 17.43
CA ARG A 55 7.55 -0.72 16.07
C ARG A 55 6.90 0.52 15.50
N ALA A 56 6.69 0.51 14.20
CA ALA A 56 5.91 1.53 13.53
C ALA A 56 4.92 0.84 12.62
N VAL A 57 3.81 1.52 12.37
CA VAL A 57 2.90 1.10 11.33
C VAL A 57 2.86 2.23 10.32
N PHE A 58 2.90 1.90 9.04
CA PHE A 58 2.73 2.92 8.05
C PHE A 58 1.77 2.42 6.97
N GLU A 59 1.15 3.36 6.29
CA GLU A 59 0.26 3.07 5.20
C GLU A 59 0.84 3.63 3.91
N TYR A 60 0.77 2.85 2.85
CA TYR A 60 1.17 3.32 1.53
C TYR A 60 0.03 3.03 0.57
N ASP A 61 -0.30 3.99 -0.26
CA ASP A 61 -1.49 3.93 -1.09
C ASP A 61 -1.17 3.95 -2.57
N TYR A 62 -1.83 3.07 -3.30
CA TYR A 62 -1.82 3.09 -4.76
C TYR A 62 -3.22 3.45 -5.23
N TYR A 63 -3.31 4.30 -6.24
CA TYR A 63 -4.58 4.80 -6.74
C TYR A 63 -4.82 4.32 -8.17
N VAL A 64 -6.03 3.90 -8.45
CA VAL A 64 -6.36 3.42 -9.77
C VAL A 64 -7.68 3.99 -10.24
N ASP A 65 -7.77 4.33 -11.51
CA ASP A 65 -9.00 4.74 -12.13
C ASP A 65 -9.68 3.48 -12.65
N GLN A 66 -10.78 3.12 -12.03
CA GLN A 66 -11.46 1.88 -12.35
C GLN A 66 -12.02 1.85 -13.76
N GLN A 67 -12.24 2.98 -14.35
CA GLN A 67 -12.81 3.02 -15.69
C GLN A 67 -11.76 3.00 -16.80
N ASP A 68 -10.52 3.04 -16.44
CA ASP A 68 -9.44 3.04 -17.42
C ASP A 68 -8.79 1.65 -17.41
N ASP A 69 -8.95 0.91 -18.52
CA ASP A 69 -8.42 -0.44 -18.61
C ASP A 69 -6.91 -0.46 -18.48
N GLU A 70 -6.24 0.51 -19.07
CA GLU A 70 -4.79 0.54 -18.99
C GLU A 70 -4.33 0.81 -17.57
N ASP A 71 -5.05 1.67 -16.86
CA ASP A 71 -4.70 1.96 -15.49
C ASP A 71 -4.89 0.73 -14.62
N ARG A 72 -5.97 -0.02 -14.86
CA ARG A 72 -6.18 -1.26 -14.12
C ARG A 72 -5.09 -2.27 -14.37
N MET A 73 -4.61 -2.37 -15.60
CA MET A 73 -3.54 -3.31 -15.92
C MET A 73 -2.24 -2.90 -15.23
N ARG A 74 -1.93 -1.62 -15.24
CA ARG A 74 -0.74 -1.14 -14.55
C ARG A 74 -0.82 -1.42 -13.06
N MET A 75 -2.01 -1.20 -12.48
CA MET A 75 -2.21 -1.45 -11.07
C MET A 75 -2.01 -2.92 -10.73
N LEU A 76 -2.49 -3.83 -11.58
CA LEU A 76 -2.31 -5.25 -11.33
C LEU A 76 -0.83 -5.62 -11.30
N GLN A 77 -0.05 -5.05 -12.20
CA GLN A 77 1.38 -5.32 -12.21
C GLN A 77 2.07 -4.74 -10.97
N ALA A 78 1.68 -3.54 -10.59
CA ALA A 78 2.27 -2.92 -9.41
C ALA A 78 1.90 -3.72 -8.16
N MET A 79 0.66 -4.19 -8.07
CA MET A 79 0.23 -4.96 -6.92
C MET A 79 0.97 -6.28 -6.82
N LYS A 80 1.20 -6.92 -7.96
CA LYS A 80 1.92 -8.17 -7.96
C LYS A 80 3.36 -7.97 -7.48
N GLU A 81 4.02 -6.99 -8.03
CA GLU A 81 5.40 -6.74 -7.65
C GLU A 81 5.51 -6.29 -6.19
N THR A 82 4.58 -5.44 -5.75
CA THR A 82 4.57 -4.98 -4.37
C THR A 82 4.32 -6.13 -3.40
N GLY A 83 3.39 -7.02 -3.75
CA GLY A 83 3.14 -8.19 -2.91
C GLY A 83 4.37 -9.06 -2.77
N GLU A 84 5.09 -9.26 -3.87
CA GLU A 84 6.32 -10.05 -3.83
C GLU A 84 7.38 -9.36 -2.98
N MET A 85 7.48 -8.05 -3.11
CA MET A 85 8.45 -7.28 -2.34
C MET A 85 8.18 -7.39 -0.85
N ILE A 86 6.94 -7.15 -0.43
CA ILE A 86 6.66 -7.13 0.99
C ILE A 86 6.73 -8.52 1.60
N MET A 87 6.40 -9.55 0.83
CA MET A 87 6.54 -10.91 1.31
C MET A 87 7.98 -11.28 1.56
N GLN A 88 8.91 -10.77 0.77
CA GLN A 88 10.31 -11.00 1.00
C GLN A 88 10.77 -10.38 2.30
N TYR A 89 10.31 -9.16 2.59
CA TYR A 89 10.65 -8.53 3.85
C TYR A 89 10.03 -9.28 5.02
N ALA A 90 8.79 -9.71 4.88
CA ALA A 90 8.12 -10.45 5.96
C ALA A 90 8.78 -11.80 6.22
N SER A 91 9.36 -12.42 5.20
CA SER A 91 10.05 -13.68 5.40
C SER A 91 11.42 -13.49 6.02
N ARG A 92 12.01 -12.30 5.83
CA ARG A 92 13.32 -12.02 6.35
C ARG A 92 13.29 -11.50 7.78
N TYR A 93 12.24 -10.77 8.12
CA TYR A 93 12.09 -10.14 9.42
C TYR A 93 10.76 -10.55 10.04
N ASP A 94 10.81 -11.39 11.07
CA ASP A 94 9.61 -11.91 11.68
C ASP A 94 8.58 -10.87 12.09
N SER A 95 9.02 -9.71 12.50
CA SER A 95 8.11 -8.70 12.99
C SER A 95 7.53 -7.82 11.90
N VAL A 96 7.93 -8.02 10.65
CA VAL A 96 7.28 -7.30 9.55
C VAL A 96 5.98 -8.02 9.22
N ARG A 97 4.88 -7.29 9.28
CA ARG A 97 3.56 -7.82 8.99
C ARG A 97 2.86 -6.83 8.09
N TRP A 98 1.93 -7.31 7.29
CA TRP A 98 1.26 -6.41 6.38
C TRP A 98 -0.15 -6.89 6.08
N ILE A 99 -1.01 -5.94 5.74
CA ILE A 99 -2.33 -6.22 5.23
C ILE A 99 -2.60 -5.26 4.09
N ARG A 100 -3.53 -5.63 3.25
CA ARG A 100 -3.88 -4.81 2.11
C ARG A 100 -5.38 -4.66 2.06
N HIS A 101 -5.84 -3.42 1.90
CA HIS A 101 -7.26 -3.11 1.77
C HIS A 101 -7.50 -2.39 0.46
N THR A 102 -8.61 -2.69 -0.16
CA THR A 102 -9.04 -1.97 -1.34
C THR A 102 -10.20 -1.08 -0.94
N LEU A 103 -10.05 0.22 -1.13
CA LEU A 103 -11.05 1.19 -0.74
C LEU A 103 -11.52 1.94 -1.95
N TYR A 104 -12.86 2.10 -2.06
CA TYR A 104 -13.39 2.96 -3.09
C TYR A 104 -13.38 4.37 -2.56
N GLN A 105 -13.12 5.32 -3.43
CA GLN A 105 -13.18 6.70 -3.02
C GLN A 105 -14.62 7.08 -2.70
N GLY A 106 -15.57 6.51 -3.37
CA GLY A 106 -16.93 6.80 -3.08
C GLY A 106 -17.42 5.86 -2.00
N PHE A 107 -17.74 6.40 -0.89
CA PHE A 107 -18.09 5.63 0.21
C PHE A 107 -19.29 4.80 0.07
N ALA A 108 -20.02 4.95 -0.92
CA ALA A 108 -21.17 4.09 -1.12
C ALA A 108 -20.82 2.64 -1.26
N ARG A 109 -19.56 2.34 -1.48
CA ARG A 109 -19.15 0.97 -1.62
C ARG A 109 -18.45 0.43 -0.43
N MET A 110 -18.48 1.14 0.68
CA MET A 110 -17.73 0.71 1.84
C MET A 110 -18.12 -0.66 2.32
N GLU A 111 -19.39 -0.97 2.28
CA GLU A 111 -19.81 -2.26 2.76
C GLU A 111 -19.22 -3.38 1.93
N ASN A 112 -18.99 -3.13 0.65
CA ASN A 112 -18.40 -4.16 -0.18
C ASN A 112 -16.95 -4.41 0.16
N LEU A 113 -16.30 -3.42 0.69
CA LEU A 113 -14.90 -3.58 0.99
C LEU A 113 -14.67 -4.54 2.11
N LEU A 114 -15.64 -4.67 2.98
CA LEU A 114 -15.49 -5.54 4.11
C LEU A 114 -15.47 -7.00 3.73
N TYR A 115 -15.87 -7.31 2.52
CA TYR A 115 -15.93 -8.68 2.09
C TYR A 115 -14.93 -9.03 1.02
N THR A 116 -14.06 -8.12 0.70
CA THR A 116 -13.06 -8.38 -0.34
C THR A 116 -11.63 -8.29 0.20
#